data_70050c779f5fc5a37f58640a7f4039a0
#
_entry.id   70050c779f5fc5a37f58640a7f4039a0
#
_cell.length_a   1.000
_cell.length_b   1.000
_cell.length_c   1.000
_cell.angle_alpha   90.00
_cell.angle_beta   90.00
_cell.angle_gamma   90.00
#
_symmetry.space_group_name_H-M   'P 1'
#
loop_
_entity.id
_entity.type
_entity.pdbx_description
1 polymer ?
#
loop_
_entity_poly.entity_id
_entity_poly.type
_entity_poly.pdbx_seq_one_letter_code
_entity_poly.pdbx_strand_id
1 'polypeptide(L)'
;MENRGVLIGSIIFVFGSFILMIGGLVYESYKAKQMRQLALSIATEAQPVAAPVAQDFSMYKTFIGDDGREMVQISEGPFVMGSRDNDSDPDEKPEHQVYLKTYFLDKHEVTQDAYDRFLKMTKRVKRKIEVFEDDPAKLLKPEYPAIAVTWDDAEAYCKWAGKRLPTEAEWEKAARGEGKRRYAWGDEFVSGYTNIDGTEDGFRYLAPPGSFEAGRSPYGIYDMTGNVGEWVADVYDENSYRSSPYRDPKGPDQGEQRIIRGGSWRETKRNVRSSKRFQAKPWRHDITVGFRCAKDVDVDAAVK
;
A
#
# COMPACT_ATOMS: atom_id res chain seq x y z
N MET A 1 46.21 -21.73 63.56
CA MET A 1 44.68 -21.72 63.51
C MET A 1 44.11 -20.75 62.43
N GLU A 2 44.77 -20.63 61.30
CA GLU A 2 44.41 -19.56 60.30
C GLU A 2 43.73 -20.05 58.97
N ASN A 3 43.55 -21.35 58.81
CA ASN A 3 43.03 -21.82 57.49
C ASN A 3 41.58 -22.29 57.45
N ARG A 4 40.83 -22.25 58.59
CA ARG A 4 39.42 -22.69 58.60
C ARG A 4 38.42 -21.59 58.22
N GLY A 5 38.73 -20.31 58.44
CA GLY A 5 37.84 -19.19 58.13
C GLY A 5 37.71 -18.88 56.66
N VAL A 6 38.80 -19.02 55.88
CA VAL A 6 38.82 -18.75 54.43
C VAL A 6 38.02 -19.82 53.64
N LEU A 7 38.10 -21.07 54.11
CA LEU A 7 37.37 -22.19 53.42
C LEU A 7 35.87 -22.06 53.58
N ILE A 8 35.36 -21.63 54.75
CA ILE A 8 33.94 -21.47 55.03
C ILE A 8 33.37 -20.26 54.26
N GLY A 9 34.11 -19.16 54.18
CA GLY A 9 33.69 -17.97 53.37
C GLY A 9 33.58 -18.25 51.89
N SER A 10 34.50 -19.02 51.30
CA SER A 10 34.48 -19.41 49.90
C SER A 10 33.32 -20.36 49.56
N ILE A 11 33.00 -21.31 50.45
CA ILE A 11 31.87 -22.23 50.27
C ILE A 11 30.54 -21.49 50.34
N ILE A 12 30.35 -20.55 51.26
CA ILE A 12 29.11 -19.75 51.36
C ILE A 12 28.93 -18.86 50.13
N PHE A 13 30.02 -18.26 49.59
CA PHE A 13 29.96 -17.43 48.39
C PHE A 13 29.57 -18.24 47.12
N VAL A 14 30.12 -19.45 46.95
CA VAL A 14 29.82 -20.34 45.84
C VAL A 14 28.37 -20.83 45.92
N PHE A 15 27.89 -21.22 47.09
CA PHE A 15 26.50 -21.65 47.30
C PHE A 15 25.51 -20.50 47.11
N GLY A 16 25.81 -19.29 47.58
CA GLY A 16 24.97 -18.10 47.35
C GLY A 16 24.86 -17.75 45.87
N SER A 17 25.95 -17.80 45.13
CA SER A 17 25.97 -17.54 43.68
C SER A 17 25.20 -18.62 42.90
N PHE A 18 25.25 -19.89 43.32
CA PHE A 18 24.53 -21.00 42.71
C PHE A 18 23.01 -20.90 42.94
N ILE A 19 22.59 -20.49 44.14
CA ILE A 19 21.18 -20.25 44.47
C ILE A 19 20.60 -19.07 43.67
N LEU A 20 21.35 -17.98 43.52
CA LEU A 20 20.92 -16.83 42.67
C LEU A 20 20.81 -17.21 41.18
N MET A 21 21.74 -18.02 40.69
CA MET A 21 21.70 -18.51 39.30
C MET A 21 20.53 -19.44 39.04
N ILE A 22 20.22 -20.38 39.95
CA ILE A 22 19.05 -21.25 39.87
C ILE A 22 17.78 -20.42 40.01
N GLY A 23 17.69 -19.45 40.91
CA GLY A 23 16.56 -18.55 41.06
C GLY A 23 16.28 -17.74 39.77
N GLY A 24 17.34 -17.25 39.12
CA GLY A 24 17.26 -16.59 37.84
C GLY A 24 16.70 -17.48 36.72
N LEU A 25 17.21 -18.71 36.60
CA LEU A 25 16.74 -19.69 35.62
C LEU A 25 15.27 -20.09 35.84
N VAL A 26 14.87 -20.28 37.11
CA VAL A 26 13.48 -20.59 37.46
C VAL A 26 12.58 -19.41 37.17
N TYR A 27 13.00 -18.19 37.46
CA TYR A 27 12.23 -16.98 37.15
C TYR A 27 12.03 -16.79 35.61
N GLU A 28 13.09 -16.95 34.82
CA GLU A 28 13.00 -16.85 33.36
C GLU A 28 12.11 -17.95 32.77
N SER A 29 12.20 -19.19 33.27
CA SER A 29 11.32 -20.28 32.83
C SER A 29 9.86 -20.04 33.20
N TYR A 30 9.60 -19.47 34.39
CA TYR A 30 8.24 -19.08 34.80
C TYR A 30 7.66 -17.97 33.91
N LYS A 31 8.47 -16.94 33.66
CA LYS A 31 8.12 -15.82 32.78
C LYS A 31 7.82 -16.30 31.34
N ALA A 32 8.66 -17.16 30.80
CA ALA A 32 8.45 -17.76 29.48
C ALA A 32 7.17 -18.60 29.43
N LYS A 33 6.84 -19.33 30.49
CA LYS A 33 5.59 -20.09 30.58
C LYS A 33 4.35 -19.19 30.65
N GLN A 34 4.41 -18.08 31.39
CA GLN A 34 3.35 -17.08 31.45
C GLN A 34 3.14 -16.40 30.09
N MET A 35 4.21 -15.99 29.41
CA MET A 35 4.15 -15.41 28.08
C MET A 35 3.55 -16.38 27.04
N ARG A 36 3.92 -17.66 27.15
CA ARG A 36 3.33 -18.70 26.27
C ARG A 36 1.86 -18.94 26.53
N GLN A 37 1.42 -18.92 27.81
CA GLN A 37 0.00 -19.02 28.15
C GLN A 37 -0.79 -17.79 27.69
N LEU A 38 -0.23 -16.59 27.83
CA LEU A 38 -0.83 -15.35 27.32
C LEU A 38 -0.94 -15.38 25.79
N ALA A 39 0.10 -15.80 25.08
CA ALA A 39 0.08 -15.96 23.64
C ALA A 39 -0.96 -16.99 23.17
N LEU A 40 -1.10 -18.11 23.90
CA LEU A 40 -2.14 -19.12 23.64
C LEU A 40 -3.56 -18.59 23.90
N SER A 41 -3.77 -17.80 24.96
CA SER A 41 -5.09 -17.19 25.23
C SER A 41 -5.45 -16.18 24.17
N ILE A 42 -4.51 -15.32 23.74
CA ILE A 42 -4.72 -14.36 22.64
C ILE A 42 -5.02 -15.10 21.32
N ALA A 43 -4.30 -16.20 21.03
CA ALA A 43 -4.54 -17.01 19.83
C ALA A 43 -5.90 -17.76 19.88
N THR A 44 -6.41 -18.09 21.09
CA THR A 44 -7.70 -18.78 21.26
C THR A 44 -8.87 -17.78 21.23
N GLU A 45 -8.66 -16.52 21.62
CA GLU A 45 -9.65 -15.44 21.52
C GLU A 45 -9.72 -14.80 20.12
N ALA A 46 -8.69 -14.97 19.30
CA ALA A 46 -8.76 -14.59 17.89
C ALA A 46 -9.79 -15.47 17.19
N GLN A 47 -11.02 -14.97 17.06
CA GLN A 47 -12.01 -15.62 16.21
C GLN A 47 -11.40 -15.76 14.82
N PRO A 48 -11.52 -16.93 14.17
CA PRO A 48 -11.07 -17.07 12.80
C PRO A 48 -11.79 -15.99 11.98
N VAL A 49 -11.02 -15.07 11.41
CA VAL A 49 -11.56 -14.11 10.42
C VAL A 49 -12.27 -14.97 9.38
N ALA A 50 -13.58 -14.81 9.26
CA ALA A 50 -14.36 -15.55 8.29
C ALA A 50 -13.67 -15.44 6.94
N ALA A 51 -13.45 -16.57 6.27
CA ALA A 51 -12.85 -16.58 4.95
C ALA A 51 -13.62 -15.56 4.07
N PRO A 52 -12.93 -14.70 3.32
CA PRO A 52 -13.60 -13.70 2.50
C PRO A 52 -14.58 -14.43 1.59
N VAL A 53 -15.83 -13.99 1.60
CA VAL A 53 -16.83 -14.47 0.64
C VAL A 53 -16.25 -14.19 -0.74
N ALA A 54 -16.12 -15.23 -1.56
CA ALA A 54 -15.62 -15.09 -2.93
C ALA A 54 -16.50 -14.06 -3.66
N GLN A 55 -15.97 -12.87 -3.88
CA GLN A 55 -16.67 -11.83 -4.63
C GLN A 55 -16.56 -12.16 -6.12
N ASP A 56 -17.69 -12.17 -6.80
CA ASP A 56 -17.75 -12.34 -8.26
C ASP A 56 -17.47 -10.99 -8.93
N PHE A 57 -16.33 -10.90 -9.61
CA PHE A 57 -15.94 -9.71 -10.38
C PHE A 57 -16.19 -9.86 -11.88
N SER A 58 -16.80 -10.96 -12.34
CA SER A 58 -17.07 -11.23 -13.76
C SER A 58 -18.03 -10.19 -14.38
N MET A 59 -18.76 -9.45 -13.57
CA MET A 59 -19.65 -8.37 -14.00
C MET A 59 -18.92 -7.15 -14.55
N TYR A 60 -17.64 -6.95 -14.19
CA TYR A 60 -16.87 -5.80 -14.66
C TYR A 60 -16.24 -6.08 -16.01
N LYS A 61 -16.43 -5.16 -16.95
CA LYS A 61 -15.76 -5.24 -18.25
C LYS A 61 -14.27 -5.01 -18.07
N THR A 62 -13.48 -5.82 -18.75
CA THR A 62 -12.03 -5.67 -18.77
C THR A 62 -11.56 -5.33 -20.19
N PHE A 63 -10.41 -4.71 -20.28
CA PHE A 63 -9.76 -4.31 -21.52
C PHE A 63 -8.26 -4.61 -21.41
N ILE A 64 -7.64 -5.10 -22.47
CA ILE A 64 -6.18 -5.27 -22.51
C ILE A 64 -5.58 -4.07 -23.21
N GLY A 65 -4.78 -3.30 -22.48
CA GLY A 65 -4.06 -2.15 -23.02
C GLY A 65 -2.97 -2.53 -24.02
N ASP A 66 -2.45 -1.54 -24.74
CA ASP A 66 -1.38 -1.72 -25.76
C ASP A 66 -0.09 -2.26 -25.16
N ASP A 67 0.11 -2.06 -23.87
CA ASP A 67 1.21 -2.62 -23.07
C ASP A 67 0.97 -4.07 -22.61
N GLY A 68 -0.16 -4.68 -22.99
CA GLY A 68 -0.57 -6.04 -22.64
C GLY A 68 -1.14 -6.19 -21.23
N ARG A 69 -1.43 -5.10 -20.52
CA ARG A 69 -1.93 -5.12 -19.13
C ARG A 69 -3.45 -5.04 -19.08
N GLU A 70 -4.04 -5.82 -18.16
CA GLU A 70 -5.47 -5.83 -17.94
C GLU A 70 -5.91 -4.54 -17.21
N MET A 71 -6.97 -3.94 -17.71
CA MET A 71 -7.65 -2.78 -17.13
C MET A 71 -9.08 -3.14 -16.80
N VAL A 72 -9.63 -2.56 -15.74
CA VAL A 72 -11.02 -2.75 -15.29
C VAL A 72 -11.81 -1.49 -15.57
N GLN A 73 -13.01 -1.64 -16.14
CA GLN A 73 -13.92 -0.53 -16.35
C GLN A 73 -14.57 -0.10 -15.05
N ILE A 74 -14.46 1.18 -14.73
CA ILE A 74 -15.19 1.84 -13.64
C ILE A 74 -16.34 2.62 -14.29
N SER A 75 -17.55 2.24 -13.96
CA SER A 75 -18.75 2.90 -14.51
C SER A 75 -18.86 4.33 -13.99
N GLU A 76 -19.45 5.17 -14.84
CA GLU A 76 -19.80 6.53 -14.43
C GLU A 76 -20.74 6.54 -13.22
N GLY A 77 -20.74 7.64 -12.50
CA GLY A 77 -21.63 7.83 -11.37
C GLY A 77 -20.96 8.56 -10.22
N PRO A 78 -21.77 8.93 -9.21
CA PRO A 78 -21.27 9.61 -8.03
C PRO A 78 -20.54 8.65 -7.07
N PHE A 79 -19.63 9.20 -6.29
CA PHE A 79 -19.05 8.55 -5.13
C PHE A 79 -18.72 9.59 -4.06
N VAL A 80 -18.41 9.12 -2.87
CA VAL A 80 -18.02 9.99 -1.76
C VAL A 80 -16.49 10.00 -1.65
N MET A 81 -15.89 11.19 -1.92
CA MET A 81 -14.46 11.45 -1.83
C MET A 81 -14.08 12.11 -0.51
N GLY A 82 -12.90 11.78 0.00
CA GLY A 82 -12.41 12.33 1.27
C GLY A 82 -12.90 11.56 2.49
N SER A 83 -12.76 12.16 3.67
CA SER A 83 -13.10 11.50 4.93
C SER A 83 -13.67 12.46 5.97
N ARG A 84 -14.50 11.90 6.89
CA ARG A 84 -14.95 12.56 8.13
C ARG A 84 -14.34 11.94 9.38
N ASP A 85 -13.54 10.90 9.23
CA ASP A 85 -12.98 10.17 10.36
C ASP A 85 -12.13 11.09 11.24
N ASN A 86 -12.15 10.84 12.54
CA ASN A 86 -11.41 11.66 13.51
C ASN A 86 -9.89 11.56 13.33
N ASP A 87 -9.41 10.44 12.81
CA ASP A 87 -7.99 10.18 12.55
C ASP A 87 -7.55 10.52 11.11
N SER A 88 -8.44 11.10 10.29
CA SER A 88 -8.11 11.63 8.98
C SER A 88 -7.37 12.95 9.08
N ASP A 89 -6.42 13.13 8.18
CA ASP A 89 -5.65 14.37 8.12
C ASP A 89 -6.51 15.54 7.58
N PRO A 90 -6.13 16.80 7.85
CA PRO A 90 -6.90 17.97 7.43
C PRO A 90 -7.14 18.06 5.92
N ASP A 91 -6.18 17.61 5.11
CA ASP A 91 -6.23 17.64 3.65
C ASP A 91 -7.12 16.53 3.02
N GLU A 92 -7.57 15.57 3.83
CA GLU A 92 -8.59 14.60 3.45
C GLU A 92 -10.03 15.15 3.61
N LYS A 93 -10.18 16.38 4.10
CA LYS A 93 -11.46 17.02 4.47
C LYS A 93 -11.74 18.27 3.64
N PRO A 94 -13.03 18.56 3.40
CA PRO A 94 -14.23 17.81 3.80
C PRO A 94 -14.48 16.59 2.91
N GLU A 95 -15.19 15.60 3.47
CA GLU A 95 -15.86 14.59 2.66
C GLU A 95 -16.89 15.28 1.74
N HIS A 96 -16.90 14.96 0.44
CA HIS A 96 -17.77 15.58 -0.54
C HIS A 96 -18.16 14.61 -1.65
N GLN A 97 -19.25 14.90 -2.36
CA GLN A 97 -19.66 14.10 -3.51
C GLN A 97 -18.92 14.52 -4.77
N VAL A 98 -18.48 13.53 -5.54
CA VAL A 98 -17.85 13.69 -6.85
C VAL A 98 -18.53 12.76 -7.84
N TYR A 99 -18.78 13.22 -9.05
CA TYR A 99 -19.27 12.44 -10.18
C TYR A 99 -18.13 12.24 -11.19
N LEU A 100 -17.87 11.01 -11.57
CA LEU A 100 -16.90 10.66 -12.61
C LEU A 100 -17.58 10.04 -13.80
N LYS A 101 -17.08 10.31 -15.00
CA LYS A 101 -17.38 9.57 -16.22
C LYS A 101 -16.82 8.17 -16.16
N THR A 102 -17.28 7.28 -17.03
CA THR A 102 -16.70 5.95 -17.19
C THR A 102 -15.23 6.05 -17.64
N TYR A 103 -14.36 5.26 -17.02
CA TYR A 103 -12.96 5.14 -17.36
C TYR A 103 -12.47 3.71 -17.13
N PHE A 104 -11.29 3.38 -17.63
CA PHE A 104 -10.56 2.16 -17.29
C PHE A 104 -9.40 2.47 -16.37
N LEU A 105 -9.11 1.56 -15.44
CA LEU A 105 -7.95 1.62 -14.57
C LEU A 105 -7.19 0.30 -14.63
N ASP A 106 -5.86 0.33 -14.66
CA ASP A 106 -5.04 -0.87 -14.58
C ASP A 106 -5.42 -1.69 -13.33
N LYS A 107 -5.63 -2.99 -13.53
CA LYS A 107 -6.02 -3.92 -12.46
C LYS A 107 -4.93 -4.07 -11.39
N HIS A 108 -3.68 -3.90 -11.79
CA HIS A 108 -2.49 -4.01 -10.97
C HIS A 108 -1.56 -2.81 -11.18
N GLU A 109 -0.67 -2.55 -10.24
CA GLU A 109 0.45 -1.63 -10.39
C GLU A 109 1.32 -2.01 -11.60
N VAL A 110 1.94 -1.05 -12.27
CA VAL A 110 2.89 -1.32 -13.37
C VAL A 110 4.09 -2.08 -12.81
N THR A 111 4.44 -3.21 -13.44
CA THR A 111 5.57 -4.04 -13.00
C THR A 111 6.91 -3.52 -13.50
N GLN A 112 7.99 -3.94 -12.83
CA GLN A 112 9.36 -3.58 -13.23
C GLN A 112 9.68 -4.07 -14.66
N ASP A 113 9.24 -5.27 -15.04
CA ASP A 113 9.41 -5.77 -16.41
C ASP A 113 8.71 -4.91 -17.45
N ALA A 114 7.46 -4.50 -17.18
CA ALA A 114 6.72 -3.63 -18.10
C ALA A 114 7.41 -2.26 -18.24
N TYR A 115 7.88 -1.71 -17.12
CA TYR A 115 8.62 -0.45 -17.13
C TYR A 115 9.99 -0.56 -17.83
N ASP A 116 10.72 -1.65 -17.63
CA ASP A 116 12.01 -1.89 -18.31
C ASP A 116 11.83 -2.04 -19.83
N ARG A 117 10.74 -2.67 -20.29
CA ARG A 117 10.37 -2.70 -21.73
C ARG A 117 10.15 -1.30 -22.30
N PHE A 118 9.42 -0.44 -21.58
CA PHE A 118 9.21 0.96 -21.97
C PHE A 118 10.54 1.73 -22.08
N LEU A 119 11.41 1.62 -21.07
CA LEU A 119 12.73 2.27 -21.09
C LEU A 119 13.55 1.82 -22.31
N LYS A 120 13.58 0.53 -22.60
CA LYS A 120 14.30 -0.04 -23.75
C LYS A 120 13.74 0.48 -25.08
N MET A 121 12.42 0.49 -25.25
CA MET A 121 11.77 0.90 -26.49
C MET A 121 11.90 2.41 -26.74
N THR A 122 11.89 3.21 -25.70
CA THR A 122 12.00 4.67 -25.79
C THR A 122 13.43 5.19 -25.64
N LYS A 123 14.41 4.31 -25.44
CA LYS A 123 15.83 4.63 -25.19
C LYS A 123 16.03 5.55 -23.98
N ARG A 124 15.15 5.47 -23.00
CA ARG A 124 15.29 6.20 -21.74
C ARG A 124 16.28 5.47 -20.82
N VAL A 125 16.98 6.24 -20.00
CA VAL A 125 17.96 5.70 -19.05
C VAL A 125 17.24 5.32 -17.76
N LYS A 126 17.47 4.09 -17.30
CA LYS A 126 16.99 3.65 -15.98
C LYS A 126 17.70 4.43 -14.89
N ARG A 127 16.93 5.00 -13.96
CA ARG A 127 17.51 5.71 -12.82
C ARG A 127 18.23 4.72 -11.90
N LYS A 128 19.34 5.17 -11.33
CA LYS A 128 20.05 4.41 -10.32
C LYS A 128 19.29 4.52 -8.99
N ILE A 129 18.96 3.39 -8.40
CA ILE A 129 18.32 3.34 -7.08
C ILE A 129 19.43 3.28 -6.03
N GLU A 130 19.44 4.25 -5.12
CA GLU A 130 20.28 4.20 -3.92
C GLU A 130 19.48 3.54 -2.80
N VAL A 131 19.81 2.29 -2.50
CA VAL A 131 19.18 1.53 -1.41
C VAL A 131 20.14 1.53 -0.22
N PHE A 132 19.66 1.99 0.92
CA PHE A 132 20.49 2.23 2.10
C PHE A 132 20.89 0.99 2.89
N GLU A 133 20.20 -0.15 2.76
CA GLU A 133 20.42 -1.28 3.69
C GLU A 133 20.52 -2.68 3.06
N ASP A 134 20.05 -2.92 1.85
CA ASP A 134 20.03 -4.27 1.27
C ASP A 134 20.32 -4.27 -0.22
N ASP A 135 20.62 -5.43 -0.76
CA ASP A 135 20.85 -5.68 -2.16
C ASP A 135 19.68 -5.15 -3.03
N PRO A 136 19.91 -4.13 -3.90
CA PRO A 136 18.89 -3.60 -4.80
C PRO A 136 18.19 -4.67 -5.64
N ALA A 137 18.86 -5.79 -5.92
CA ALA A 137 18.30 -6.91 -6.65
C ALA A 137 17.09 -7.54 -5.94
N LYS A 138 16.96 -7.39 -4.64
CA LYS A 138 15.79 -7.88 -3.89
C LYS A 138 14.52 -7.06 -4.14
N LEU A 139 14.64 -5.81 -4.55
CA LEU A 139 13.53 -4.89 -4.80
C LEU A 139 13.20 -4.76 -6.30
N LEU A 140 14.11 -5.12 -7.18
CA LEU A 140 14.00 -4.90 -8.62
C LEU A 140 13.72 -6.18 -9.40
N LYS A 141 12.92 -7.07 -8.84
CA LYS A 141 12.51 -8.28 -9.58
C LYS A 141 11.53 -7.92 -10.69
N PRO A 142 11.58 -8.59 -11.85
CA PRO A 142 10.71 -8.29 -12.99
C PRO A 142 9.21 -8.25 -12.65
N GLU A 143 8.78 -9.15 -11.76
CA GLU A 143 7.39 -9.31 -11.33
C GLU A 143 6.93 -8.31 -10.26
N TYR A 144 7.83 -7.53 -9.65
CA TYR A 144 7.50 -6.54 -8.62
C TYR A 144 7.01 -5.23 -9.23
N PRO A 145 6.35 -4.36 -8.44
CA PRO A 145 5.99 -3.04 -8.91
C PRO A 145 7.22 -2.25 -9.37
N ALA A 146 7.07 -1.47 -10.41
CA ALA A 146 8.05 -0.47 -10.80
C ALA A 146 8.13 0.61 -9.72
N ILE A 147 9.31 0.78 -9.14
CA ILE A 147 9.58 1.73 -8.06
C ILE A 147 10.67 2.73 -8.42
N ALA A 148 10.84 3.74 -7.57
CA ALA A 148 11.80 4.81 -7.79
C ALA A 148 11.61 5.51 -9.13
N VAL A 149 10.36 5.65 -9.55
CA VAL A 149 9.94 6.38 -10.75
C VAL A 149 9.53 7.80 -10.35
N THR A 150 9.91 8.80 -11.16
CA THR A 150 9.40 10.16 -10.99
C THR A 150 7.99 10.27 -11.57
N TRP A 151 7.27 11.32 -11.21
CA TRP A 151 5.96 11.60 -11.80
C TRP A 151 6.02 11.70 -13.32
N ASP A 152 7.03 12.39 -13.85
CA ASP A 152 7.24 12.54 -15.31
C ASP A 152 7.53 11.19 -15.99
N ASP A 153 8.26 10.30 -15.31
CA ASP A 153 8.52 8.94 -15.82
C ASP A 153 7.23 8.10 -15.87
N ALA A 154 6.40 8.17 -14.82
CA ALA A 154 5.12 7.49 -14.74
C ALA A 154 4.13 8.00 -15.81
N GLU A 155 4.03 9.34 -15.96
CA GLU A 155 3.21 9.96 -17.01
C GLU A 155 3.68 9.55 -18.41
N ALA A 156 4.99 9.56 -18.65
CA ALA A 156 5.56 9.16 -19.94
C ALA A 156 5.31 7.69 -20.27
N TYR A 157 5.38 6.79 -19.26
CA TYR A 157 5.01 5.38 -19.46
C TYR A 157 3.54 5.25 -19.85
N CYS A 158 2.63 5.86 -19.08
CA CYS A 158 1.20 5.76 -19.38
C CYS A 158 0.87 6.31 -20.78
N LYS A 159 1.47 7.43 -21.19
CA LYS A 159 1.32 7.99 -22.54
C LYS A 159 1.85 7.04 -23.64
N TRP A 160 3.01 6.42 -23.41
CA TRP A 160 3.56 5.41 -24.31
C TRP A 160 2.64 4.21 -24.49
N ALA A 161 1.96 3.80 -23.42
CA ALA A 161 0.99 2.70 -23.40
C ALA A 161 -0.40 3.09 -23.93
N GLY A 162 -0.57 4.29 -24.52
CA GLY A 162 -1.89 4.79 -24.96
C GLY A 162 -2.87 5.05 -23.82
N LYS A 163 -2.32 5.37 -22.65
CA LYS A 163 -3.01 5.61 -21.38
C LYS A 163 -2.62 6.97 -20.79
N ARG A 164 -3.06 7.25 -19.58
CA ARG A 164 -2.67 8.42 -18.77
C ARG A 164 -2.55 8.02 -17.29
N LEU A 165 -2.00 8.87 -16.46
CA LEU A 165 -2.16 8.70 -15.02
C LEU A 165 -3.64 8.88 -14.64
N PRO A 166 -4.16 8.16 -13.62
CA PRO A 166 -5.48 8.42 -13.06
C PRO A 166 -5.51 9.79 -12.38
N THR A 167 -6.66 10.46 -12.37
CA THR A 167 -6.86 11.55 -11.43
C THR A 167 -6.97 11.02 -10.00
N GLU A 168 -6.75 11.88 -9.01
CA GLU A 168 -6.91 11.52 -7.60
C GLU A 168 -8.31 10.96 -7.32
N ALA A 169 -9.34 11.59 -7.87
CA ALA A 169 -10.72 11.16 -7.73
C ALA A 169 -11.00 9.80 -8.38
N GLU A 170 -10.45 9.53 -9.57
CA GLU A 170 -10.55 8.22 -10.23
C GLU A 170 -9.87 7.13 -9.39
N TRP A 171 -8.68 7.41 -8.89
CA TRP A 171 -7.96 6.49 -8.03
C TRP A 171 -8.76 6.16 -6.76
N GLU A 172 -9.30 7.18 -6.07
CA GLU A 172 -10.05 6.99 -4.83
C GLU A 172 -11.37 6.23 -5.06
N LYS A 173 -12.12 6.55 -6.14
CA LYS A 173 -13.32 5.78 -6.50
C LYS A 173 -12.99 4.31 -6.76
N ALA A 174 -11.91 4.05 -7.48
CA ALA A 174 -11.46 2.69 -7.78
C ALA A 174 -11.06 1.91 -6.52
N ALA A 175 -10.50 2.58 -5.52
CA ALA A 175 -10.11 1.99 -4.25
C ALA A 175 -11.32 1.65 -3.37
N ARG A 176 -12.25 2.58 -3.16
CA ARG A 176 -13.30 2.47 -2.13
C ARG A 176 -14.71 2.19 -2.67
N GLY A 177 -14.89 2.23 -3.99
CA GLY A 177 -16.21 2.13 -4.60
C GLY A 177 -17.04 3.41 -4.45
N GLU A 178 -18.35 3.28 -4.56
CA GLU A 178 -19.28 4.40 -4.41
C GLU A 178 -19.47 4.83 -2.94
N GLY A 179 -19.14 3.92 -2.02
CA GLY A 179 -19.28 4.11 -0.57
C GLY A 179 -18.09 4.81 0.07
N LYS A 180 -18.00 4.63 1.39
CA LYS A 180 -17.01 5.29 2.26
C LYS A 180 -16.01 4.31 2.85
N ARG A 181 -15.69 3.23 2.16
CA ARG A 181 -14.78 2.21 2.69
C ARG A 181 -13.45 2.82 3.08
N ARG A 182 -13.02 2.49 4.29
CA ARG A 182 -11.76 2.95 4.85
C ARG A 182 -10.55 2.34 4.13
N TYR A 183 -10.64 1.05 3.81
CA TYR A 183 -9.68 0.29 3.01
C TYR A 183 -10.39 -0.27 1.78
N ALA A 184 -9.66 -0.76 0.81
CA ALA A 184 -10.24 -1.28 -0.42
C ALA A 184 -11.29 -2.38 -0.18
N TRP A 185 -11.09 -3.24 0.80
CA TRP A 185 -11.98 -4.36 1.14
C TRP A 185 -13.10 -4.00 2.13
N GLY A 186 -13.01 -2.91 2.89
CA GLY A 186 -13.99 -2.54 3.91
C GLY A 186 -13.47 -1.55 4.94
N ASP A 187 -14.13 -1.46 6.09
CA ASP A 187 -13.81 -0.44 7.10
C ASP A 187 -12.82 -0.94 8.15
N GLU A 188 -12.79 -2.24 8.41
CA GLU A 188 -11.88 -2.83 9.39
C GLU A 188 -10.57 -3.27 8.74
N PHE A 189 -9.45 -2.98 9.40
CA PHE A 189 -8.15 -3.45 8.95
C PHE A 189 -7.99 -4.95 9.21
N VAL A 190 -7.63 -5.70 8.16
CA VAL A 190 -7.36 -7.13 8.25
C VAL A 190 -5.91 -7.39 7.85
N SER A 191 -5.11 -7.92 8.78
CA SER A 191 -3.73 -8.32 8.50
C SER A 191 -3.70 -9.41 7.42
N GLY A 192 -2.74 -9.30 6.48
CA GLY A 192 -2.61 -10.25 5.37
C GLY A 192 -3.52 -9.97 4.16
N TYR A 193 -4.30 -8.87 4.18
CA TYR A 193 -5.06 -8.41 3.00
C TYR A 193 -4.28 -7.39 2.15
N THR A 194 -3.11 -6.97 2.63
CA THR A 194 -2.26 -5.97 1.97
C THR A 194 -0.85 -6.05 2.49
N ASN A 195 0.10 -5.50 1.75
CA ASN A 195 1.50 -5.35 2.13
C ASN A 195 1.73 -3.97 2.79
N ILE A 196 2.05 -3.98 4.09
CA ILE A 196 2.37 -2.79 4.90
C ILE A 196 3.62 -3.05 5.76
N ASP A 197 4.00 -2.10 6.61
CA ASP A 197 5.14 -2.24 7.53
C ASP A 197 4.96 -3.46 8.45
N GLY A 198 5.94 -4.35 8.42
CA GLY A 198 5.94 -5.63 9.15
C GLY A 198 6.36 -6.80 8.27
N THR A 199 5.98 -8.00 8.71
CA THR A 199 6.20 -9.26 7.97
C THR A 199 5.02 -10.22 8.10
N GLU A 200 3.94 -9.78 8.71
CA GLU A 200 2.75 -10.59 8.99
C GLU A 200 1.98 -10.94 7.69
N ASP A 201 2.20 -10.17 6.63
CA ASP A 201 1.67 -10.38 5.29
C ASP A 201 2.50 -11.36 4.43
N GLY A 202 3.66 -11.80 4.95
CA GLY A 202 4.59 -12.70 4.27
C GLY A 202 5.68 -12.01 3.45
N PHE A 203 5.71 -10.68 3.42
CA PHE A 203 6.70 -9.90 2.68
C PHE A 203 7.42 -8.92 3.62
N ARG A 204 8.73 -8.83 3.48
CA ARG A 204 9.53 -7.83 4.20
C ARG A 204 9.57 -6.49 3.46
N TYR A 205 9.40 -6.53 2.17
CA TYR A 205 9.47 -5.42 1.23
C TYR A 205 8.27 -5.50 0.28
N LEU A 206 8.51 -5.31 -1.00
CA LEU A 206 7.51 -5.38 -2.06
C LEU A 206 6.91 -6.79 -2.19
N ALA A 207 5.62 -6.84 -2.47
CA ALA A 207 4.92 -8.02 -2.96
C ALA A 207 4.73 -7.93 -4.48
N PRO A 208 4.70 -9.05 -5.22
CA PRO A 208 4.22 -9.05 -6.59
C PRO A 208 2.78 -8.49 -6.64
N PRO A 209 2.45 -7.59 -7.58
CA PRO A 209 1.08 -7.08 -7.70
C PRO A 209 0.07 -8.21 -7.84
N GLY A 210 -1.03 -8.12 -7.10
CA GLY A 210 -2.05 -9.17 -7.08
C GLY A 210 -1.83 -10.29 -6.07
N SER A 211 -0.87 -10.16 -5.16
CA SER A 211 -0.62 -11.18 -4.12
C SER A 211 -1.76 -11.31 -3.11
N PHE A 212 -2.61 -10.29 -2.96
CA PHE A 212 -3.63 -10.22 -1.90
C PHE A 212 -5.04 -10.28 -2.48
N GLU A 213 -5.52 -11.49 -2.75
CA GLU A 213 -6.85 -11.75 -3.34
C GLU A 213 -7.99 -11.14 -2.51
N ALA A 214 -7.90 -11.24 -1.18
CA ALA A 214 -8.90 -10.72 -0.26
C ALA A 214 -8.84 -9.19 -0.06
N GLY A 215 -7.74 -8.56 -0.48
CA GLY A 215 -7.50 -7.12 -0.39
C GLY A 215 -8.02 -6.32 -1.57
N ARG A 216 -8.71 -6.95 -2.52
CA ARG A 216 -9.25 -6.28 -3.71
C ARG A 216 -10.29 -5.21 -3.37
N SER A 217 -10.32 -4.19 -4.22
CA SER A 217 -11.35 -3.18 -4.19
C SER A 217 -12.71 -3.72 -4.65
N PRO A 218 -13.82 -2.96 -4.49
CA PRO A 218 -15.14 -3.35 -4.99
C PRO A 218 -15.19 -3.66 -6.48
N TYR A 219 -14.24 -3.15 -7.25
CA TYR A 219 -14.13 -3.39 -8.69
C TYR A 219 -13.17 -4.53 -9.05
N GLY A 220 -12.61 -5.23 -8.06
CA GLY A 220 -11.66 -6.32 -8.27
C GLY A 220 -10.23 -5.84 -8.59
N ILE A 221 -9.91 -4.60 -8.29
CA ILE A 221 -8.59 -4.01 -8.50
C ILE A 221 -7.73 -4.32 -7.28
N TYR A 222 -6.49 -4.74 -7.52
CA TYR A 222 -5.54 -5.14 -6.48
C TYR A 222 -4.70 -3.97 -5.98
N ASP A 223 -4.18 -4.13 -4.77
CA ASP A 223 -3.13 -3.29 -4.18
C ASP A 223 -3.48 -1.80 -4.06
N MET A 224 -4.80 -1.48 -4.01
CA MET A 224 -5.29 -0.12 -3.76
C MET A 224 -5.07 0.35 -2.31
N THR A 225 -4.48 -0.50 -1.50
CA THR A 225 -4.14 -0.28 -0.09
C THR A 225 -2.78 -0.92 0.15
N GLY A 226 -1.73 -0.14 0.42
CA GLY A 226 -0.36 -0.64 0.66
C GLY A 226 0.41 -1.02 -0.61
N ASN A 227 1.40 -1.87 -0.48
CA ASN A 227 2.40 -2.29 -1.45
C ASN A 227 3.28 -1.12 -1.94
N VAL A 228 2.87 -0.33 -2.93
CA VAL A 228 3.54 0.93 -3.26
C VAL A 228 2.55 2.10 -3.30
N GLY A 229 3.01 3.28 -2.89
CA GLY A 229 2.30 4.52 -3.12
C GLY A 229 2.27 4.83 -4.62
N GLU A 230 1.17 5.37 -5.12
CA GLU A 230 0.96 5.53 -6.55
C GLU A 230 0.84 6.99 -6.95
N TRP A 231 1.65 7.42 -7.92
CA TRP A 231 1.49 8.71 -8.55
C TRP A 231 0.13 8.84 -9.25
N VAL A 232 -0.55 9.97 -9.01
CA VAL A 232 -1.73 10.37 -9.77
C VAL A 232 -1.49 11.66 -10.54
N ALA A 233 -2.40 12.04 -11.43
CA ALA A 233 -2.21 13.19 -12.32
C ALA A 233 -2.19 14.53 -11.59
N ASP A 234 -2.88 14.63 -10.47
CA ASP A 234 -3.25 15.88 -9.83
C ASP A 234 -2.08 16.57 -9.15
N VAL A 235 -2.10 17.89 -9.19
CA VAL A 235 -1.28 18.76 -8.36
C VAL A 235 -1.85 18.74 -6.94
N TYR A 236 -0.97 18.67 -5.94
CA TYR A 236 -1.37 18.73 -4.54
C TYR A 236 -1.68 20.16 -4.09
N ASP A 237 -2.84 20.29 -3.46
CA ASP A 237 -3.24 21.43 -2.62
C ASP A 237 -4.01 20.90 -1.41
N GLU A 238 -3.61 21.30 -0.22
CA GLU A 238 -4.22 20.85 1.04
C GLU A 238 -5.69 21.25 1.18
N ASN A 239 -6.11 22.32 0.49
CA ASN A 239 -7.46 22.88 0.55
C ASN A 239 -8.34 22.50 -0.65
N SER A 240 -7.82 21.76 -1.62
CA SER A 240 -8.51 21.46 -2.89
C SER A 240 -9.91 20.84 -2.70
N TYR A 241 -10.11 20.02 -1.67
CA TYR A 241 -11.41 19.39 -1.40
C TYR A 241 -12.52 20.39 -1.00
N ARG A 242 -12.16 21.57 -0.48
CA ARG A 242 -13.14 22.62 -0.10
C ARG A 242 -13.80 23.28 -1.31
N SER A 243 -13.13 23.25 -2.45
CA SER A 243 -13.58 23.87 -3.71
C SER A 243 -13.61 22.89 -4.88
N SER A 244 -13.55 21.59 -4.60
CA SER A 244 -13.55 20.55 -5.62
C SER A 244 -14.80 20.62 -6.48
N PRO A 245 -14.68 20.63 -7.82
CA PRO A 245 -15.83 20.54 -8.70
C PRO A 245 -16.56 19.20 -8.50
N TYR A 246 -17.87 19.23 -8.61
CA TYR A 246 -18.69 18.00 -8.55
C TYR A 246 -18.35 17.00 -9.66
N ARG A 247 -18.06 17.48 -10.88
CA ARG A 247 -17.82 16.61 -12.05
C ARG A 247 -16.35 16.58 -12.46
N ASP A 248 -15.83 15.37 -12.56
CA ASP A 248 -14.49 15.06 -13.10
C ASP A 248 -13.39 16.00 -12.57
N PRO A 249 -13.23 16.16 -11.22
CA PRO A 249 -12.21 17.04 -10.66
C PRO A 249 -10.81 16.56 -11.04
N LYS A 250 -9.89 17.52 -11.27
CA LYS A 250 -8.49 17.28 -11.67
C LYS A 250 -7.49 17.96 -10.75
N GLY A 251 -7.95 18.45 -9.59
CA GLY A 251 -7.12 19.28 -8.72
C GLY A 251 -6.82 20.66 -9.34
N PRO A 252 -5.94 21.44 -8.72
CA PRO A 252 -5.52 22.74 -9.21
C PRO A 252 -4.59 22.62 -10.43
N ASP A 253 -4.59 23.64 -11.30
CA ASP A 253 -3.76 23.68 -12.52
C ASP A 253 -2.27 23.91 -12.20
N GLN A 254 -1.95 24.51 -11.06
CA GLN A 254 -0.59 24.89 -10.69
C GLN A 254 -0.25 24.48 -9.26
N GLY A 255 0.99 24.10 -9.05
CA GLY A 255 1.57 23.74 -7.76
C GLY A 255 2.91 23.04 -7.93
N GLU A 256 3.59 22.87 -6.83
CA GLU A 256 4.95 22.34 -6.83
C GLU A 256 5.04 20.85 -6.54
N GLN A 257 3.96 20.27 -6.04
CA GLN A 257 3.92 18.86 -5.60
C GLN A 257 2.82 18.12 -6.33
N ARG A 258 3.03 16.83 -6.49
CA ARG A 258 2.07 15.86 -7.03
C ARG A 258 1.57 14.95 -5.94
N ILE A 259 0.37 14.42 -6.12
CA ILE A 259 -0.28 13.54 -5.16
C ILE A 259 0.20 12.09 -5.36
N ILE A 260 0.36 11.38 -4.24
CA ILE A 260 0.61 9.96 -4.16
C ILE A 260 -0.52 9.34 -3.32
N ARG A 261 -1.05 8.19 -3.74
CA ARG A 261 -2.17 7.51 -3.10
C ARG A 261 -1.80 6.08 -2.69
N GLY A 262 -2.59 5.47 -1.81
CA GLY A 262 -2.51 4.06 -1.43
C GLY A 262 -1.61 3.75 -0.24
N GLY A 263 -0.56 4.54 -0.03
CA GLY A 263 0.50 4.21 0.93
C GLY A 263 1.35 3.04 0.44
N SER A 264 2.26 2.53 1.26
CA SER A 264 3.26 1.57 0.80
C SER A 264 3.57 0.49 1.85
N TRP A 265 4.43 -0.45 1.48
CA TRP A 265 4.99 -1.48 2.35
C TRP A 265 5.76 -0.95 3.58
N ARG A 266 6.03 0.35 3.66
CA ARG A 266 6.64 1.02 4.82
C ARG A 266 5.64 1.75 5.70
N GLU A 267 4.36 1.73 5.34
CA GLU A 267 3.34 2.49 6.03
C GLU A 267 2.56 1.62 7.03
N THR A 268 2.03 2.27 8.06
CA THR A 268 1.12 1.63 9.00
C THR A 268 -0.31 1.61 8.48
N LYS A 269 -1.17 0.80 9.09
CA LYS A 269 -2.62 0.73 8.77
C LYS A 269 -3.31 2.10 8.72
N ARG A 270 -2.85 3.09 9.50
CA ARG A 270 -3.41 4.45 9.46
C ARG A 270 -3.13 5.16 8.14
N ASN A 271 -2.00 4.88 7.53
CA ASN A 271 -1.50 5.59 6.36
C ASN A 271 -1.84 4.93 5.01
N VAL A 272 -2.48 3.75 5.02
CA VAL A 272 -2.92 3.05 3.81
C VAL A 272 -4.44 3.12 3.58
N ARG A 273 -5.13 4.06 4.26
CA ARG A 273 -6.55 4.31 4.07
C ARG A 273 -6.84 4.81 2.64
N SER A 274 -7.98 4.45 2.08
CA SER A 274 -8.37 4.86 0.72
C SER A 274 -8.44 6.38 0.55
N SER A 275 -8.71 7.15 1.62
CA SER A 275 -8.74 8.62 1.62
C SER A 275 -7.37 9.26 1.85
N LYS A 276 -6.36 8.51 2.33
CA LYS A 276 -5.05 9.09 2.69
C LYS A 276 -4.36 9.72 1.48
N ARG A 277 -3.88 10.94 1.67
CA ARG A 277 -3.16 11.72 0.67
C ARG A 277 -1.71 11.87 1.09
N PHE A 278 -0.80 11.66 0.15
CA PHE A 278 0.61 12.00 0.27
C PHE A 278 0.99 12.95 -0.87
N GLN A 279 2.10 13.66 -0.70
CA GLN A 279 2.60 14.56 -1.72
C GLN A 279 4.12 14.51 -1.82
N ALA A 280 4.62 14.71 -3.02
CA ALA A 280 6.05 14.88 -3.27
C ALA A 280 6.31 15.76 -4.48
N LYS A 281 7.53 16.30 -4.56
CA LYS A 281 7.99 16.99 -5.77
C LYS A 281 8.01 16.02 -6.96
N PRO A 282 7.62 16.42 -8.19
CA PRO A 282 7.49 15.53 -9.34
C PRO A 282 8.79 14.81 -9.73
N TRP A 283 9.92 15.39 -9.43
CA TRP A 283 11.25 14.84 -9.70
C TRP A 283 11.73 13.85 -8.62
N ARG A 284 11.03 13.75 -7.47
CA ARG A 284 11.36 12.78 -6.43
C ARG A 284 11.12 11.36 -6.96
N HIS A 285 12.04 10.47 -6.63
CA HIS A 285 11.97 9.04 -6.89
C HIS A 285 12.26 8.31 -5.58
N ASP A 286 11.32 7.49 -5.14
CA ASP A 286 11.36 6.79 -3.86
C ASP A 286 11.08 5.30 -4.09
N ILE A 287 11.74 4.44 -3.32
CA ILE A 287 11.57 2.98 -3.40
C ILE A 287 10.21 2.50 -2.91
N THR A 288 9.43 3.38 -2.33
CA THR A 288 8.07 3.11 -1.86
C THR A 288 7.00 3.63 -2.83
N VAL A 289 7.41 4.22 -3.97
CA VAL A 289 6.48 4.87 -4.90
C VAL A 289 6.60 4.27 -6.29
N GLY A 290 5.46 3.84 -6.80
CA GLY A 290 5.21 3.35 -8.15
C GLY A 290 4.03 4.07 -8.80
N PHE A 291 3.29 3.38 -9.65
CA PHE A 291 2.12 3.92 -10.33
C PHE A 291 1.30 2.84 -11.04
N ARG A 292 0.08 3.21 -11.40
CA ARG A 292 -0.78 2.52 -12.40
C ARG A 292 -1.36 3.52 -13.37
N CYS A 293 -1.89 3.06 -14.52
CA CYS A 293 -2.45 3.93 -15.54
C CYS A 293 -3.97 3.82 -15.62
N ALA A 294 -4.60 4.92 -16.07
CA ALA A 294 -5.99 4.99 -16.46
C ALA A 294 -6.13 5.20 -17.98
N LYS A 295 -7.31 4.92 -18.52
CA LYS A 295 -7.64 5.18 -19.93
C LYS A 295 -9.07 5.69 -20.03
N ASP A 296 -9.28 6.69 -20.84
CA ASP A 296 -10.63 7.16 -21.16
C ASP A 296 -11.35 6.14 -22.05
N VAL A 297 -12.66 6.09 -21.94
CA VAL A 297 -13.48 5.29 -22.86
C VAL A 297 -13.56 6.03 -24.20
N ASP A 298 -13.10 5.41 -25.27
CA ASP A 298 -13.26 5.93 -26.63
C ASP A 298 -14.76 5.92 -27.01
N VAL A 299 -15.40 7.06 -26.96
CA VAL A 299 -16.84 7.21 -27.26
C VAL A 299 -17.12 6.80 -28.72
N ASP A 300 -16.15 6.94 -29.62
CA ASP A 300 -16.29 6.61 -31.04
C ASP A 300 -16.23 5.11 -31.37
N ALA A 301 -15.71 4.29 -30.45
CA ALA A 301 -15.68 2.83 -30.61
C ALA A 301 -16.97 2.11 -30.18
N ALA A 302 -17.86 2.79 -29.46
CA ALA A 302 -19.11 2.23 -28.93
C ALA A 302 -20.29 2.33 -29.92
N VAL A 303 -20.11 2.93 -31.11
CA VAL A 303 -21.18 3.18 -32.12
C VAL A 303 -20.97 2.32 -33.38
N LYS A 304 -20.21 1.24 -33.28
CA LYS A 304 -20.10 0.28 -34.41
C LYS A 304 -20.70 -1.07 -34.06
#